data_f05febad5fffcc2c7a0eac8766c14c17
#
_entry.id   f05febad5fffcc2c7a0eac8766c14c17
#
_cell.length_a   1.000
_cell.length_b   1.000
_cell.length_c   1.000
_cell.angle_alpha   90.00
_cell.angle_beta   90.00
_cell.angle_gamma   90.00
#
_symmetry.space_group_name_H-M   'P 1'
#
loop_
_entity.id
_entity.type
_entity.pdbx_description
1 polymer ?
#
loop_
_entity_poly.entity_id
_entity_poly.type
_entity_poly.pdbx_seq_one_letter_code
_entity_poly.pdbx_strand_id
1 'polypeptide(L)'
;MNGAYSYKERNNVVNIAEVLFESHCQSKEYFYRRLGFDEKNDPIPNFYDLNTFIRNMPDFYINNNGKAGLIMVKGTANIKASEIKMLPMFMEWYSSEKCPLLYAFCFKDHKPLLLHPDQVINLYEKSTDQQWHDGVTYRNLNLNKETI
;
A
#
# COMPACT_ATOMS: atom_id res chain seq x y z
N MET A 1 13.99 -10.02 -6.16
CA MET A 1 14.19 -8.67 -6.72
C MET A 1 13.63 -7.65 -5.75
N ASN A 2 14.40 -6.72 -5.34
CA ASN A 2 13.98 -5.94 -4.20
C ASN A 2 14.49 -4.51 -4.19
N GLY A 3 15.69 -4.20 -4.41
CA GLY A 3 16.20 -2.87 -4.33
C GLY A 3 16.71 -2.29 -5.64
N ALA A 4 16.51 -3.01 -6.73
CA ALA A 4 17.10 -2.64 -8.01
C ALA A 4 16.22 -1.75 -8.88
N TYR A 5 14.97 -1.53 -8.48
CA TYR A 5 14.03 -0.73 -9.27
C TYR A 5 14.42 0.75 -9.25
N SER A 6 14.42 1.37 -10.42
CA SER A 6 14.42 2.82 -10.54
C SER A 6 13.09 3.40 -10.06
N TYR A 7 13.05 4.74 -9.89
CA TYR A 7 11.81 5.43 -9.53
C TYR A 7 10.68 5.11 -10.51
N LYS A 8 10.97 5.13 -11.82
CA LYS A 8 9.98 4.82 -12.86
C LYS A 8 9.48 3.40 -12.76
N GLU A 9 10.38 2.44 -12.54
CA GLU A 9 10.01 1.03 -12.41
C GLU A 9 9.14 0.80 -11.17
N ARG A 10 9.47 1.44 -10.06
CA ARG A 10 8.67 1.35 -8.83
C ARG A 10 7.25 1.86 -9.05
N ASN A 11 7.09 2.98 -9.75
CA ASN A 11 5.76 3.52 -10.06
C ASN A 11 4.95 2.58 -10.95
N ASN A 12 5.58 1.96 -11.93
CA ASN A 12 4.89 0.98 -12.79
C ASN A 12 4.40 -0.23 -11.99
N VAL A 13 5.20 -0.73 -11.05
CA VAL A 13 4.81 -1.84 -10.18
C VAL A 13 3.60 -1.46 -9.34
N VAL A 14 3.59 -0.25 -8.76
CA VAL A 14 2.47 0.23 -7.96
C VAL A 14 1.19 0.32 -8.80
N ASN A 15 1.28 0.84 -10.03
CA ASN A 15 0.11 0.96 -10.91
C ASN A 15 -0.46 -0.43 -11.27
N ILE A 16 0.40 -1.40 -11.52
CA ILE A 16 -0.03 -2.78 -11.80
C ILE A 16 -0.74 -3.35 -10.58
N ALA A 17 -0.21 -3.11 -9.39
CA ALA A 17 -0.81 -3.60 -8.15
C ALA A 17 -2.21 -3.04 -7.93
N GLU A 18 -2.43 -1.76 -8.22
CA GLU A 18 -3.75 -1.15 -8.10
C GLU A 18 -4.74 -1.78 -9.09
N VAL A 19 -4.32 -2.05 -10.31
CA VAL A 19 -5.15 -2.74 -11.31
C VAL A 19 -5.49 -4.16 -10.82
N LEU A 20 -4.52 -4.88 -10.26
CA LEU A 20 -4.75 -6.20 -9.71
C LEU A 20 -5.75 -6.17 -8.57
N PHE A 21 -5.65 -5.16 -7.71
CA PHE A 21 -6.59 -5.00 -6.59
C PHE A 21 -8.01 -4.72 -7.09
N GLU A 22 -8.17 -3.83 -8.06
CA GLU A 22 -9.48 -3.54 -8.64
C GLU A 22 -10.09 -4.79 -9.26
N SER A 23 -9.29 -5.55 -10.02
CA SER A 23 -9.76 -6.79 -10.65
C SER A 23 -10.23 -7.79 -9.59
N HIS A 24 -9.51 -7.87 -8.47
CA HIS A 24 -9.90 -8.73 -7.37
C HIS A 24 -11.25 -8.30 -6.79
N CYS A 25 -11.43 -7.00 -6.53
CA CYS A 25 -12.69 -6.47 -6.02
C CYS A 25 -13.85 -6.76 -6.96
N GLN A 26 -13.62 -6.59 -8.27
CA GLN A 26 -14.64 -6.87 -9.27
C GLN A 26 -15.01 -8.36 -9.29
N SER A 27 -14.03 -9.24 -9.21
CA SER A 27 -14.26 -10.69 -9.23
C SER A 27 -15.01 -11.17 -7.99
N LYS A 28 -14.85 -10.49 -6.86
CA LYS A 28 -15.51 -10.81 -5.60
C LYS A 28 -16.80 -10.03 -5.40
N GLU A 29 -17.14 -9.13 -6.33
CA GLU A 29 -18.30 -8.27 -6.25
C GLU A 29 -18.32 -7.39 -4.99
N TYR A 30 -17.13 -6.97 -4.54
CA TYR A 30 -17.02 -5.99 -3.46
C TYR A 30 -17.37 -4.61 -3.99
N PHE A 31 -18.04 -3.80 -3.19
CA PHE A 31 -18.07 -2.36 -3.47
C PHE A 31 -16.68 -1.80 -3.24
N TYR A 32 -16.19 -0.98 -4.15
CA TYR A 32 -14.92 -0.31 -3.96
C TYR A 32 -14.95 1.08 -4.58
N ARG A 33 -14.10 1.94 -4.07
CA ARG A 33 -13.94 3.30 -4.58
C ARG A 33 -12.48 3.69 -4.47
N ARG A 34 -11.92 4.17 -5.57
CA ARG A 34 -10.56 4.71 -5.55
C ARG A 34 -10.57 6.03 -4.79
N LEU A 35 -9.58 6.21 -3.91
CA LEU A 35 -9.39 7.41 -3.10
C LEU A 35 -8.09 8.11 -3.48
N GLY A 36 -7.87 9.27 -2.88
CA GLY A 36 -6.63 10.00 -3.02
C GLY A 36 -6.47 10.61 -4.41
N PHE A 37 -5.23 10.98 -4.72
CA PHE A 37 -4.88 11.63 -5.96
C PHE A 37 -3.92 10.76 -6.75
N ASP A 38 -4.24 10.54 -8.02
CA ASP A 38 -3.35 9.85 -8.94
C ASP A 38 -2.52 10.91 -9.68
N GLU A 39 -1.39 11.27 -9.09
CA GLU A 39 -0.51 12.30 -9.62
C GLU A 39 0.01 11.98 -11.02
N LYS A 40 0.11 10.69 -11.35
CA LYS A 40 0.65 10.26 -12.63
C LYS A 40 -0.34 10.42 -13.77
N ASN A 41 -1.60 10.05 -13.55
CA ASN A 41 -2.65 10.09 -14.58
C ASN A 41 -3.45 11.39 -14.55
N ASP A 42 -3.49 12.03 -13.41
CA ASP A 42 -4.24 13.27 -13.22
C ASP A 42 -3.42 14.22 -12.32
N PRO A 43 -2.35 14.81 -12.87
CA PRO A 43 -1.47 15.67 -12.08
C PRO A 43 -2.23 16.80 -11.42
N ILE A 44 -1.97 17.01 -10.14
CA ILE A 44 -2.59 18.07 -9.36
C ILE A 44 -1.56 19.17 -9.15
N PRO A 45 -1.83 20.41 -9.63
CA PRO A 45 -0.92 21.51 -9.34
C PRO A 45 -0.73 21.70 -7.84
N ASN A 46 0.52 21.96 -7.45
CA ASN A 46 0.87 22.20 -6.04
C ASN A 46 0.54 21.01 -5.11
N PHE A 47 0.67 19.78 -5.61
CA PHE A 47 0.41 18.58 -4.83
C PHE A 47 1.17 18.57 -3.51
N TYR A 48 2.45 18.97 -3.53
CA TYR A 48 3.29 18.97 -2.33
C TYR A 48 2.96 20.10 -1.35
N ASP A 49 2.10 21.05 -1.74
CA ASP A 49 1.58 22.07 -0.83
C ASP A 49 0.37 21.56 -0.03
N LEU A 50 -0.21 20.44 -0.43
CA LEU A 50 -1.29 19.81 0.33
C LEU A 50 -0.76 19.26 1.64
N ASN A 51 -1.61 19.22 2.66
CA ASN A 51 -1.18 18.68 3.94
C ASN A 51 -0.90 17.17 3.86
N THR A 52 -0.14 16.68 4.81
CA THR A 52 0.31 15.28 4.84
C THR A 52 -0.86 14.31 4.88
N PHE A 53 -1.94 14.65 5.58
CA PHE A 53 -3.14 13.81 5.64
C PHE A 53 -3.70 13.55 4.23
N ILE A 54 -3.82 14.59 3.43
CA ILE A 54 -4.38 14.47 2.08
C ILE A 54 -3.43 13.73 1.14
N ARG A 55 -2.13 14.04 1.22
CA ARG A 55 -1.13 13.44 0.32
C ARG A 55 -0.93 11.95 0.54
N ASN A 56 -1.22 11.46 1.74
CA ASN A 56 -0.98 10.06 2.11
C ASN A 56 -2.26 9.26 2.29
N MET A 57 -3.38 9.73 1.75
CA MET A 57 -4.64 9.00 1.84
C MET A 57 -4.50 7.57 1.32
N PRO A 58 -5.21 6.61 1.92
CA PRO A 58 -5.28 5.26 1.38
C PRO A 58 -5.75 5.24 -0.08
N ASP A 59 -5.40 4.18 -0.79
CA ASP A 59 -5.68 4.08 -2.22
C ASP A 59 -7.12 3.72 -2.53
N PHE A 60 -7.77 2.94 -1.67
CA PHE A 60 -9.13 2.47 -1.89
C PHE A 60 -9.94 2.44 -0.61
N TYR A 61 -11.25 2.62 -0.79
CA TYR A 61 -12.27 2.20 0.16
C TYR A 61 -12.91 0.92 -0.38
N ILE A 62 -13.13 -0.06 0.49
CA ILE A 62 -13.88 -1.27 0.12
C ILE A 62 -15.00 -1.52 1.11
N ASN A 63 -16.04 -2.22 0.65
CA ASN A 63 -17.11 -2.69 1.49
C ASN A 63 -17.58 -4.06 0.99
N ASN A 64 -17.46 -5.05 1.85
CA ASN A 64 -17.89 -6.39 1.57
C ASN A 64 -19.04 -6.74 2.54
N ASN A 65 -20.27 -6.56 2.08
CA ASN A 65 -21.49 -6.87 2.86
C ASN A 65 -21.48 -6.20 4.25
N GLY A 66 -21.13 -4.92 4.27
CA GLY A 66 -21.11 -4.14 5.50
C GLY A 66 -19.78 -4.13 6.23
N LYS A 67 -18.80 -4.93 5.79
CA LYS A 67 -17.44 -4.91 6.34
C LYS A 67 -16.60 -3.95 5.52
N ALA A 68 -16.33 -2.79 6.09
CA ALA A 68 -15.60 -1.72 5.41
C ALA A 68 -14.10 -1.76 5.72
N GLY A 69 -13.32 -1.20 4.82
CA GLY A 69 -11.88 -1.03 5.02
C GLY A 69 -11.31 0.07 4.15
N LEU A 70 -10.25 0.70 4.62
CA LEU A 70 -9.42 1.61 3.83
C LEU A 70 -8.12 0.89 3.49
N ILE A 71 -7.75 0.89 2.23
CA ILE A 71 -6.72 0.00 1.71
C ILE A 71 -5.54 0.78 1.15
N MET A 72 -4.35 0.46 1.63
CA MET A 72 -3.09 0.89 1.01
C MET A 72 -2.56 -0.26 0.17
N VAL A 73 -2.43 -0.05 -1.13
CA VAL A 73 -2.01 -1.09 -2.08
C VAL A 73 -0.49 -1.05 -2.25
N LYS A 74 0.12 -2.22 -2.19
CA LYS A 74 1.56 -2.40 -2.40
C LYS A 74 1.81 -3.43 -3.49
N GLY A 75 2.73 -3.11 -4.41
CA GLY A 75 3.11 -4.04 -5.48
C GLY A 75 4.35 -4.86 -5.15
N THR A 76 5.05 -4.53 -4.09
CA THR A 76 6.21 -5.28 -3.58
C THR A 76 6.10 -5.44 -2.07
N ALA A 77 6.91 -6.31 -1.51
CA ALA A 77 7.00 -6.48 -0.06
C ALA A 77 7.96 -5.48 0.60
N ASN A 78 8.38 -4.45 -0.12
CA ASN A 78 9.33 -3.45 0.39
C ASN A 78 8.60 -2.31 1.08
N ILE A 79 8.99 -2.02 2.31
CA ILE A 79 8.43 -0.90 3.08
C ILE A 79 9.57 0.06 3.42
N LYS A 80 9.38 1.32 3.07
CA LYS A 80 10.37 2.37 3.37
C LYS A 80 10.44 2.64 4.87
N ALA A 81 11.63 2.98 5.35
CA ALA A 81 11.81 3.37 6.74
C ALA A 81 10.93 4.58 7.10
N SER A 82 10.80 5.54 6.19
CA SER A 82 9.94 6.70 6.40
C SER A 82 8.46 6.33 6.53
N GLU A 83 8.01 5.34 5.78
CA GLU A 83 6.63 4.87 5.84
C GLU A 83 6.34 4.19 7.18
N ILE A 84 7.24 3.30 7.63
CA ILE A 84 7.04 2.60 8.90
C ILE A 84 7.04 3.58 10.07
N LYS A 85 7.84 4.63 9.98
CA LYS A 85 7.89 5.68 10.99
C LYS A 85 6.58 6.44 11.08
N MET A 86 5.90 6.66 9.95
CA MET A 86 4.63 7.37 9.90
C MET A 86 3.42 6.48 10.14
N LEU A 87 3.59 5.18 10.14
CA LEU A 87 2.46 4.24 10.19
C LEU A 87 1.57 4.42 11.42
N PRO A 88 2.09 4.67 12.65
CA PRO A 88 1.22 4.96 13.79
C PRO A 88 0.30 6.16 13.55
N MET A 89 0.79 7.20 12.87
CA MET A 89 0.00 8.37 12.51
C MET A 89 -1.05 8.03 11.47
N PHE A 90 -0.73 7.20 10.47
CA PHE A 90 -1.70 6.73 9.49
C PHE A 90 -2.81 5.92 10.16
N MET A 91 -2.46 5.10 11.14
CA MET A 91 -3.45 4.34 11.90
C MET A 91 -4.41 5.26 12.64
N GLU A 92 -3.89 6.33 13.25
CA GLU A 92 -4.70 7.32 13.93
C GLU A 92 -5.62 8.07 12.97
N TRP A 93 -5.09 8.47 11.81
CA TRP A 93 -5.85 9.28 10.85
C TRP A 93 -6.89 8.47 10.07
N TYR A 94 -6.56 7.24 9.66
CA TYR A 94 -7.35 6.52 8.65
C TYR A 94 -8.01 5.26 9.18
N SER A 95 -7.66 4.77 10.36
CA SER A 95 -8.19 3.51 10.85
C SER A 95 -9.22 3.74 11.96
N SER A 96 -10.30 2.98 11.89
CA SER A 96 -11.31 2.95 12.96
C SER A 96 -11.78 1.52 13.16
N GLU A 97 -12.50 1.27 14.24
CA GLU A 97 -12.99 -0.07 14.53
C GLU A 97 -13.88 -0.63 13.41
N LYS A 98 -14.77 0.21 12.88
CA LYS A 98 -15.72 -0.22 11.86
C LYS A 98 -15.18 -0.13 10.43
N CYS A 99 -14.08 0.60 10.24
CA CYS A 99 -13.43 0.75 8.94
C CYS A 99 -11.91 0.78 9.15
N PRO A 100 -11.29 -0.39 9.37
CA PRO A 100 -9.86 -0.43 9.65
C PRO A 100 -9.01 -0.10 8.42
N LEU A 101 -7.82 0.41 8.67
CA LEU A 101 -6.78 0.55 7.67
C LEU A 101 -6.11 -0.80 7.45
N LEU A 102 -5.97 -1.19 6.19
CA LEU A 102 -5.35 -2.46 5.80
C LEU A 102 -4.34 -2.20 4.69
N TYR A 103 -3.30 -3.05 4.63
CA TYR A 103 -2.39 -3.13 3.50
C TYR A 103 -2.82 -4.28 2.60
N ALA A 104 -2.85 -4.05 1.30
CA ALA A 104 -3.07 -5.09 0.30
C ALA A 104 -1.81 -5.25 -0.53
N PHE A 105 -1.13 -6.38 -0.36
CA PHE A 105 0.05 -6.73 -1.16
C PHE A 105 -0.43 -7.51 -2.37
N CYS A 106 -0.29 -6.92 -3.55
CA CYS A 106 -0.84 -7.45 -4.80
C CYS A 106 0.28 -7.85 -5.73
N PHE A 107 0.45 -9.16 -5.90
CA PHE A 107 1.44 -9.74 -6.78
C PHE A 107 0.74 -10.43 -7.95
N LYS A 108 1.37 -10.42 -9.11
CA LYS A 108 0.85 -11.08 -10.29
C LYS A 108 0.59 -12.56 -10.00
N ASP A 109 -0.56 -13.07 -10.45
CA ASP A 109 -0.97 -14.47 -10.32
C ASP A 109 -1.22 -14.93 -8.89
N HIS A 110 -1.40 -14.01 -7.96
CA HIS A 110 -1.73 -14.31 -6.56
C HIS A 110 -2.91 -13.47 -6.12
N LYS A 111 -3.66 -13.98 -5.14
CA LYS A 111 -4.67 -13.18 -4.46
C LYS A 111 -3.99 -12.06 -3.69
N PRO A 112 -4.62 -10.88 -3.55
CA PRO A 112 -4.10 -9.87 -2.64
C PRO A 112 -3.97 -10.41 -1.21
N LEU A 113 -2.83 -10.17 -0.59
CA LEU A 113 -2.62 -10.48 0.82
C LEU A 113 -2.97 -9.25 1.63
N LEU A 114 -4.00 -9.37 2.48
CA LEU A 114 -4.43 -8.27 3.35
C LEU A 114 -3.79 -8.42 4.71
N LEU A 115 -3.08 -7.37 5.14
CA LEU A 115 -2.43 -7.34 6.45
C LEU A 115 -2.87 -6.09 7.22
N HIS A 116 -3.05 -6.25 8.53
CA HIS A 116 -3.22 -5.12 9.43
C HIS A 116 -1.89 -4.39 9.60
N PRO A 117 -1.90 -3.08 9.88
CA PRO A 117 -0.66 -2.33 10.12
C PRO A 117 0.24 -2.96 11.19
N ASP A 118 -0.33 -3.52 12.25
CA ASP A 118 0.46 -4.19 13.30
C ASP A 118 1.24 -5.38 12.75
N GLN A 119 0.65 -6.13 11.82
CA GLN A 119 1.34 -7.23 11.17
C GLN A 119 2.48 -6.74 10.28
N VAL A 120 2.27 -5.63 9.60
CA VAL A 120 3.32 -5.00 8.79
C VAL A 120 4.49 -4.56 9.66
N ILE A 121 4.20 -3.92 10.80
CA ILE A 121 5.22 -3.49 11.76
C ILE A 121 6.02 -4.69 12.28
N ASN A 122 5.34 -5.76 12.68
CA ASN A 122 6.00 -6.96 13.17
C ASN A 122 6.93 -7.59 12.15
N LEU A 123 6.48 -7.68 10.90
CA LEU A 123 7.31 -8.23 9.82
C LEU A 123 8.50 -7.32 9.51
N TYR A 124 8.29 -6.01 9.56
CA TYR A 124 9.36 -5.04 9.36
C TYR A 124 10.44 -5.19 10.43
N GLU A 125 10.06 -5.34 11.70
CA GLU A 125 11.00 -5.47 12.81
C GLU A 125 11.86 -6.74 12.70
N LYS A 126 11.35 -7.77 12.04
CA LYS A 126 12.08 -9.03 11.83
C LYS A 126 12.96 -9.00 10.58
N SER A 127 12.92 -7.94 9.79
CA SER A 127 13.65 -7.81 8.54
C SER A 127 14.90 -6.97 8.74
N THR A 128 15.73 -6.86 7.69
CA THR A 128 16.98 -6.11 7.74
C THR A 128 16.96 -4.93 6.78
N ASP A 129 17.69 -3.87 7.16
CA ASP A 129 17.78 -2.67 6.33
C ASP A 129 18.50 -2.94 5.01
N GLN A 130 17.94 -2.37 3.94
CA GLN A 130 18.53 -2.35 2.61
C GLN A 130 18.40 -0.92 2.07
N GLN A 131 19.12 -0.63 1.00
CA GLN A 131 19.05 0.69 0.37
C GLN A 131 18.89 0.55 -1.14
N TRP A 132 18.04 1.41 -1.72
CA TRP A 132 17.96 1.59 -3.17
C TRP A 132 19.12 2.47 -3.66
N HIS A 133 19.25 2.58 -4.96
CA HIS A 133 20.32 3.40 -5.59
C HIS A 133 20.27 4.87 -5.17
N ASP A 134 19.10 5.39 -4.85
CA ASP A 134 18.92 6.77 -4.40
C ASP A 134 19.18 6.96 -2.91
N GLY A 135 19.62 5.92 -2.21
CA GLY A 135 19.97 5.96 -0.80
C GLY A 135 18.77 5.80 0.14
N VAL A 136 17.57 5.61 -0.39
CA VAL A 136 16.38 5.42 0.44
C VAL A 136 16.45 4.05 1.13
N THR A 137 16.32 4.06 2.46
CA THR A 137 16.33 2.84 3.28
C THR A 137 14.96 2.19 3.27
N TYR A 138 14.95 0.88 3.13
CA TYR A 138 13.73 0.07 3.16
C TYR A 138 14.02 -1.29 3.75
N ARG A 139 12.96 -2.04 4.05
CA ARG A 139 13.06 -3.46 4.41
C ARG A 139 12.09 -4.27 3.57
N ASN A 140 12.52 -5.45 3.15
CA ASN A 140 11.64 -6.41 2.50
C ASN A 140 11.00 -7.28 3.57
N LEU A 141 9.68 -7.37 3.56
CA LEU A 141 8.94 -8.12 4.59
C LEU A 141 9.06 -9.63 4.42
N ASN A 142 9.65 -10.11 3.32
CA ASN A 142 9.82 -11.54 3.04
C ASN A 142 8.50 -12.30 3.08
N LEU A 143 7.48 -11.75 2.45
CA LEU A 143 6.17 -12.37 2.41
C LEU A 143 6.23 -13.71 1.67
N ASN A 144 5.64 -14.74 2.26
CA ASN A 144 5.53 -16.04 1.63
C ASN A 144 4.32 -16.06 0.71
N LYS A 145 4.55 -15.93 -0.59
CA LYS A 145 3.49 -15.87 -1.58
C LYS A 145 2.69 -17.17 -1.67
N GLU A 146 3.25 -18.27 -1.23
CA GLU A 146 2.56 -19.56 -1.27
C GLU A 146 1.46 -19.68 -0.22
N THR A 147 1.51 -18.84 0.81
CA THR A 147 0.50 -18.82 1.87
C THR A 147 -0.61 -17.83 1.63
N ILE A 148 -0.56 -17.12 0.52
CA ILE A 148 -1.53 -16.08 0.18
C ILE A 148 -2.84 -16.65 -0.37
#